data_4beb824b93f6351fcd0f22ad91f3869f
#
_entry.id   4beb824b93f6351fcd0f22ad91f3869f
#
_cell.length_a   1.000
_cell.length_b   1.000
_cell.length_c   1.000
_cell.angle_alpha   90.00
_cell.angle_beta   90.00
_cell.angle_gamma   90.00
#
_symmetry.space_group_name_H-M   'P 1'
#
loop_
_entity.id
_entity.type
_entity.pdbx_description
1 polymer ?
#
loop_
_entity_poly.entity_id
_entity_poly.type
_entity_poly.pdbx_seq_one_letter_code
_entity_poly.pdbx_strand_id
1 'polypeptide(L)'
;MSEDATPEPRAALRETYRKQMLDGIGGWTGTVITAIPPVVFVVVNALSSLRPAIMAAVGTALVLATYRLARRQSVQQALTGLFAVVIAAVIAARTGQARGYFLLGIWSSFAYATAFGLSAIVRRPIVGLLWEFLEPTPGADDVPWYRRRVLLRAYDIATLAATVVFLARGLVQLTLYQHDHTGWLAVARISMGYPLYIAAVAFGFWIVTRARRSLAAPAEEPS
;
A
#
# COMPACT_ATOMS: atom_id res chain seq x y z
N MET A 1 14.36 -35.03 -28.93
CA MET A 1 14.98 -33.74 -29.26
C MET A 1 14.02 -32.71 -28.66
N SER A 2 14.27 -32.36 -27.39
CA SER A 2 13.39 -31.48 -26.60
C SER A 2 13.66 -30.05 -27.06
N GLU A 3 12.68 -29.44 -27.67
CA GLU A 3 12.67 -28.05 -28.09
C GLU A 3 12.64 -27.18 -26.80
N ASP A 4 13.78 -26.57 -26.49
CA ASP A 4 13.98 -25.62 -25.41
C ASP A 4 13.19 -24.36 -25.80
N ALA A 5 11.94 -24.28 -25.36
CA ALA A 5 11.08 -23.12 -25.56
C ALA A 5 11.66 -21.94 -24.74
N THR A 6 12.46 -21.10 -25.41
CA THR A 6 12.88 -19.80 -24.88
C THR A 6 11.62 -19.03 -24.47
N PRO A 7 11.49 -18.62 -23.19
CA PRO A 7 10.29 -17.90 -22.73
C PRO A 7 10.13 -16.61 -23.53
N GLU A 8 8.90 -16.36 -23.99
CA GLU A 8 8.56 -15.15 -24.74
C GLU A 8 9.11 -13.89 -24.02
N PRO A 9 9.67 -12.90 -24.74
CA PRO A 9 10.27 -11.70 -24.14
C PRO A 9 9.36 -10.98 -23.15
N ARG A 10 8.04 -11.06 -23.35
CA ARG A 10 7.02 -10.48 -22.45
C ARG A 10 6.90 -11.24 -21.12
N ALA A 11 7.08 -12.56 -21.11
CA ALA A 11 7.06 -13.37 -19.90
C ALA A 11 8.29 -13.09 -19.04
N ALA A 12 9.47 -13.00 -19.65
CA ALA A 12 10.72 -12.66 -18.95
C ALA A 12 10.68 -11.24 -18.33
N LEU A 13 10.14 -10.26 -19.05
CA LEU A 13 9.94 -8.91 -18.54
C LEU A 13 8.98 -8.89 -17.33
N ARG A 14 7.84 -9.59 -17.42
CA ARG A 14 6.86 -9.70 -16.32
C ARG A 14 7.49 -10.34 -15.08
N GLU A 15 8.30 -11.37 -15.24
CA GLU A 15 8.96 -12.02 -14.12
C GLU A 15 10.00 -11.12 -13.45
N THR A 16 10.73 -10.34 -14.22
CA THR A 16 11.67 -9.34 -13.71
C THR A 16 10.95 -8.25 -12.94
N TYR A 17 9.87 -7.67 -13.47
CA TYR A 17 9.06 -6.67 -12.77
C TYR A 17 8.38 -7.25 -11.53
N ARG A 18 7.90 -8.50 -11.58
CA ARG A 18 7.33 -9.19 -10.41
C ARG A 18 8.34 -9.33 -9.28
N LYS A 19 9.56 -9.78 -9.59
CA LYS A 19 10.65 -9.85 -8.59
C LYS A 19 10.98 -8.47 -8.04
N GLN A 20 11.13 -7.46 -8.88
CA GLN A 20 11.40 -6.09 -8.44
C GLN A 20 10.28 -5.52 -7.55
N MET A 21 9.01 -5.81 -7.83
CA MET A 21 7.88 -5.38 -6.99
C MET A 21 7.88 -6.10 -5.64
N LEU A 22 8.12 -7.41 -5.61
CA LEU A 22 8.19 -8.19 -4.37
C LEU A 22 9.37 -7.76 -3.49
N ASP A 23 10.53 -7.50 -4.09
CA ASP A 23 11.69 -6.96 -3.40
C ASP A 23 11.46 -5.50 -2.94
N GLY A 24 10.65 -4.74 -3.70
CA GLY A 24 10.29 -3.35 -3.41
C GLY A 24 9.42 -3.16 -2.17
N ILE A 25 8.66 -4.19 -1.73
CA ILE A 25 7.80 -4.12 -0.54
C ILE A 25 8.61 -4.18 0.78
N GLY A 26 9.92 -4.51 0.71
CA GLY A 26 10.85 -4.41 1.86
C GLY A 26 10.54 -5.33 3.05
N GLY A 27 9.58 -6.22 2.94
CA GLY A 27 9.19 -7.17 3.96
C GLY A 27 8.70 -6.54 5.27
N TRP A 28 8.45 -7.37 6.29
CA TRP A 28 7.99 -6.95 7.62
C TRP A 28 8.97 -5.98 8.32
N THR A 29 10.27 -6.21 8.16
CA THR A 29 11.33 -5.35 8.72
C THR A 29 11.32 -3.94 8.10
N GLY A 30 11.13 -3.82 6.80
CA GLY A 30 11.01 -2.52 6.12
C GLY A 30 9.83 -1.70 6.61
N THR A 31 8.73 -2.37 6.89
CA THR A 31 7.47 -1.81 7.41
C THR A 31 7.65 -1.24 8.83
N VAL A 32 8.26 -2.00 9.74
CA VAL A 32 8.54 -1.55 11.12
C VAL A 32 9.49 -0.35 11.12
N ILE A 33 10.54 -0.39 10.33
CA ILE A 33 11.52 0.69 10.24
C ILE A 33 10.88 2.01 9.76
N THR A 34 9.91 1.97 8.84
CA THR A 34 9.23 3.19 8.37
C THR A 34 8.29 3.82 9.40
N ALA A 35 7.87 3.07 10.43
CA ALA A 35 7.05 3.59 11.51
C ALA A 35 7.86 4.36 12.57
N ILE A 36 9.18 4.17 12.65
CA ILE A 36 10.03 4.77 13.70
C ILE A 36 10.02 6.31 13.67
N PRO A 37 10.27 7.02 12.53
CA PRO A 37 10.31 8.47 12.53
C PRO A 37 8.99 9.14 12.99
N PRO A 38 7.79 8.70 12.57
CA PRO A 38 6.54 9.22 13.09
C PRO A 38 6.36 9.00 14.60
N VAL A 39 6.77 7.85 15.13
CA VAL A 39 6.70 7.56 16.57
C VAL A 39 7.65 8.48 17.33
N VAL A 40 8.89 8.63 16.89
CA VAL A 40 9.86 9.56 17.48
C VAL A 40 9.33 10.99 17.45
N PHE A 41 8.73 11.43 16.34
CA PHE A 41 8.10 12.75 16.25
C PHE A 41 7.06 12.96 17.37
N VAL A 42 6.13 12.01 17.53
CA VAL A 42 5.05 12.15 18.54
C VAL A 42 5.59 12.14 19.95
N VAL A 43 6.50 11.22 20.26
CA VAL A 43 7.10 11.12 21.60
C VAL A 43 7.86 12.40 21.97
N VAL A 44 8.72 12.88 21.08
CA VAL A 44 9.49 14.11 21.33
C VAL A 44 8.57 15.34 21.40
N ASN A 45 7.52 15.39 20.55
CA ASN A 45 6.56 16.50 20.60
C ASN A 45 5.75 16.50 21.91
N ALA A 46 5.43 15.33 22.46
CA ALA A 46 4.74 15.21 23.74
C ALA A 46 5.62 15.60 24.94
N LEU A 47 6.93 15.36 24.86
CA LEU A 47 7.89 15.62 25.93
C LEU A 47 8.54 17.01 25.86
N SER A 48 8.48 17.68 24.71
CA SER A 48 9.20 18.93 24.48
C SER A 48 8.34 19.91 23.66
N SER A 49 8.69 20.11 22.38
CA SER A 49 7.99 21.06 21.50
C SER A 49 8.14 20.66 20.03
N LEU A 50 7.43 21.37 19.16
CA LEU A 50 7.37 21.06 17.72
C LEU A 50 8.76 21.07 17.03
N ARG A 51 9.62 22.04 17.33
CA ARG A 51 10.93 22.16 16.67
C ARG A 51 11.86 20.98 17.00
N PRO A 52 12.11 20.61 18.27
CA PRO A 52 12.88 19.40 18.58
C PRO A 52 12.25 18.12 18.00
N ALA A 53 10.92 18.01 17.98
CA ALA A 53 10.23 16.86 17.39
C ALA A 53 10.51 16.70 15.88
N ILE A 54 10.45 17.81 15.15
CA ILE A 54 10.81 17.83 13.72
C ILE A 54 12.29 17.40 13.53
N MET A 55 13.19 17.97 14.29
CA MET A 55 14.63 17.65 14.21
C MET A 55 14.90 16.17 14.51
N ALA A 56 14.25 15.63 15.56
CA ALA A 56 14.37 14.24 15.94
C ALA A 56 13.82 13.30 14.86
N ALA A 57 12.66 13.60 14.29
CA ALA A 57 12.06 12.79 13.22
C ALA A 57 12.92 12.77 11.95
N VAL A 58 13.41 13.95 11.51
CA VAL A 58 14.26 14.06 10.33
C VAL A 58 15.62 13.41 10.59
N GLY A 59 16.23 13.64 11.76
CA GLY A 59 17.48 12.98 12.15
C GLY A 59 17.34 11.46 12.17
N THR A 60 16.26 10.94 12.75
CA THR A 60 15.96 9.49 12.74
C THR A 60 15.80 8.96 11.32
N ALA A 61 15.08 9.69 10.45
CA ALA A 61 14.92 9.29 9.06
C ALA A 61 16.24 9.26 8.28
N LEU A 62 17.14 10.22 8.54
CA LEU A 62 18.49 10.25 7.96
C LEU A 62 19.34 9.07 8.42
N VAL A 63 19.35 8.78 9.72
CA VAL A 63 20.07 7.62 10.28
C VAL A 63 19.55 6.32 9.66
N LEU A 64 18.22 6.17 9.56
CA LEU A 64 17.62 4.97 8.96
C LEU A 64 17.92 4.87 7.46
N ALA A 65 17.91 5.99 6.73
CA ALA A 65 18.26 6.01 5.32
C ALA A 65 19.73 5.58 5.13
N THR A 66 20.65 6.14 5.92
CA THR A 66 22.08 5.77 5.91
C THR A 66 22.28 4.29 6.25
N TYR A 67 21.59 3.79 7.29
CA TYR A 67 21.64 2.38 7.66
C TYR A 67 21.16 1.47 6.52
N ARG A 68 20.05 1.81 5.85
CA ARG A 68 19.53 1.07 4.70
C ARG A 68 20.52 1.05 3.53
N LEU A 69 21.14 2.19 3.23
CA LEU A 69 22.17 2.29 2.20
C LEU A 69 23.40 1.45 2.54
N ALA A 70 23.86 1.49 3.80
CA ALA A 70 24.98 0.66 4.27
C ALA A 70 24.68 -0.84 4.16
N ARG A 71 23.42 -1.24 4.34
CA ARG A 71 22.94 -2.62 4.18
C ARG A 71 22.66 -3.01 2.72
N ARG A 72 23.03 -2.16 1.76
CA ARG A 72 22.81 -2.35 0.31
C ARG A 72 21.33 -2.58 -0.04
N GLN A 73 20.40 -2.05 0.75
CA GLN A 73 18.99 -2.03 0.40
C GLN A 73 18.74 -1.04 -0.74
N SER A 74 17.60 -1.12 -1.43
CA SER A 74 17.34 -0.28 -2.59
C SER A 74 17.40 1.21 -2.22
N VAL A 75 18.22 1.97 -2.94
CA VAL A 75 18.36 3.43 -2.79
C VAL A 75 17.01 4.12 -2.89
N GLN A 76 16.14 3.63 -3.78
CA GLN A 76 14.80 4.16 -3.99
C GLN A 76 13.95 4.09 -2.71
N GLN A 77 13.98 2.97 -1.97
CA GLN A 77 13.23 2.84 -0.70
C GLN A 77 13.76 3.76 0.39
N ALA A 78 15.08 3.90 0.50
CA ALA A 78 15.71 4.79 1.46
C ALA A 78 15.34 6.26 1.18
N LEU A 79 15.41 6.69 -0.08
CA LEU A 79 15.08 8.05 -0.50
C LEU A 79 13.59 8.35 -0.37
N THR A 80 12.70 7.43 -0.77
CA THR A 80 11.25 7.64 -0.67
C THR A 80 10.82 7.81 0.79
N GLY A 81 11.34 6.99 1.71
CA GLY A 81 11.05 7.11 3.14
C GLY A 81 11.55 8.44 3.72
N LEU A 82 12.78 8.83 3.42
CA LEU A 82 13.35 10.10 3.84
C LEU A 82 12.54 11.28 3.29
N PHE A 83 12.22 11.27 2.00
CA PHE A 83 11.49 12.34 1.33
C PHE A 83 10.09 12.55 1.93
N ALA A 84 9.37 11.47 2.23
CA ALA A 84 8.07 11.53 2.90
C ALA A 84 8.16 12.19 4.29
N VAL A 85 9.18 11.86 5.07
CA VAL A 85 9.39 12.46 6.40
C VAL A 85 9.76 13.94 6.27
N VAL A 86 10.62 14.30 5.33
CA VAL A 86 11.02 15.70 5.09
C VAL A 86 9.82 16.55 4.67
N ILE A 87 9.00 16.08 3.74
CA ILE A 87 7.77 16.79 3.33
C ILE A 87 6.84 16.97 4.54
N ALA A 88 6.59 15.90 5.31
CA ALA A 88 5.74 15.98 6.49
C ALA A 88 6.29 16.98 7.54
N ALA A 89 7.61 16.98 7.74
CA ALA A 89 8.30 17.92 8.62
C ALA A 89 8.17 19.38 8.14
N VAL A 90 8.32 19.62 6.84
CA VAL A 90 8.14 20.97 6.24
C VAL A 90 6.70 21.44 6.43
N ILE A 91 5.71 20.59 6.20
CA ILE A 91 4.29 20.93 6.41
C ILE A 91 4.06 21.29 7.89
N ALA A 92 4.56 20.48 8.83
CA ALA A 92 4.44 20.76 10.26
C ALA A 92 5.11 22.10 10.66
N ALA A 93 6.30 22.36 10.11
CA ALA A 93 7.03 23.61 10.34
C ALA A 93 6.28 24.83 9.77
N ARG A 94 5.66 24.71 8.60
CA ARG A 94 4.90 25.79 7.96
C ARG A 94 3.56 26.05 8.63
N THR A 95 2.87 25.01 9.11
CA THR A 95 1.60 25.13 9.83
C THR A 95 1.79 25.56 11.29
N GLY A 96 3.00 25.44 11.82
CA GLY A 96 3.29 25.71 13.24
C GLY A 96 2.63 24.72 14.21
N GLN A 97 2.06 23.62 13.70
CA GLN A 97 1.26 22.66 14.46
C GLN A 97 1.78 21.23 14.25
N ALA A 98 1.92 20.49 15.37
CA ALA A 98 2.38 19.09 15.31
C ALA A 98 1.46 18.19 14.45
N ARG A 99 0.16 18.44 14.47
CA ARG A 99 -0.81 17.72 13.64
C ARG A 99 -0.54 17.86 12.13
N GLY A 100 0.09 18.95 11.69
CA GLY A 100 0.45 19.18 10.28
C GLY A 100 1.35 18.09 9.70
N TYR A 101 2.16 17.43 10.54
CA TYR A 101 2.96 16.28 10.12
C TYR A 101 2.14 15.13 9.53
N PHE A 102 0.88 15.00 9.91
CA PHE A 102 0.00 13.93 9.45
C PHE A 102 -0.81 14.25 8.20
N LEU A 103 -0.84 15.52 7.76
CA LEU A 103 -1.64 15.97 6.61
C LEU A 103 -1.35 15.18 5.34
N LEU A 104 -0.07 14.90 5.05
CA LEU A 104 0.31 14.12 3.87
C LEU A 104 -0.33 12.73 3.88
N GLY A 105 -0.40 12.09 5.06
CA GLY A 105 -1.04 10.78 5.23
C GLY A 105 -2.55 10.82 5.04
N ILE A 106 -3.21 11.90 5.48
CA ILE A 106 -4.65 12.11 5.32
C ILE A 106 -4.99 12.28 3.83
N TRP A 107 -4.29 13.19 3.15
CA TRP A 107 -4.52 13.45 1.73
C TRP A 107 -4.21 12.25 0.85
N SER A 108 -3.13 11.50 1.14
CA SER A 108 -2.84 10.28 0.41
C SER A 108 -3.92 9.21 0.60
N SER A 109 -4.54 9.11 1.78
CA SER A 109 -5.65 8.19 2.02
C SER A 109 -6.85 8.52 1.13
N PHE A 110 -7.22 9.79 1.02
CA PHE A 110 -8.30 10.20 0.11
C PHE A 110 -7.93 10.00 -1.37
N ALA A 111 -6.69 10.28 -1.76
CA ALA A 111 -6.22 10.04 -3.12
C ALA A 111 -6.31 8.55 -3.50
N TYR A 112 -5.87 7.66 -2.61
CA TYR A 112 -6.01 6.22 -2.82
C TYR A 112 -7.47 5.78 -2.84
N ALA A 113 -8.32 6.25 -1.89
CA ALA A 113 -9.75 5.95 -1.91
C ALA A 113 -10.39 6.35 -3.24
N THR A 114 -10.08 7.53 -3.74
CA THR A 114 -10.57 8.02 -5.03
C THR A 114 -10.07 7.17 -6.19
N ALA A 115 -8.77 6.84 -6.24
CA ALA A 115 -8.20 6.04 -7.31
C ALA A 115 -8.82 4.62 -7.35
N PHE A 116 -8.91 3.95 -6.20
CA PHE A 116 -9.54 2.63 -6.11
C PHE A 116 -11.03 2.70 -6.43
N GLY A 117 -11.77 3.68 -5.88
CA GLY A 117 -13.21 3.85 -6.13
C GLY A 117 -13.51 4.12 -7.60
N LEU A 118 -12.80 5.05 -8.24
CA LEU A 118 -12.95 5.34 -9.66
C LEU A 118 -12.64 4.11 -10.53
N SER A 119 -11.61 3.34 -10.18
CA SER A 119 -11.25 2.14 -10.93
C SER A 119 -12.36 1.08 -10.92
N ALA A 120 -13.07 0.94 -9.80
CA ALA A 120 -14.22 0.05 -9.70
C ALA A 120 -15.42 0.58 -10.53
N ILE A 121 -15.70 1.88 -10.51
CA ILE A 121 -16.77 2.52 -11.30
C ILE A 121 -16.52 2.32 -12.80
N VAL A 122 -15.28 2.48 -13.26
CA VAL A 122 -14.88 2.30 -14.66
C VAL A 122 -14.84 0.80 -15.06
N ARG A 123 -15.16 -0.11 -14.15
CA ARG A 123 -15.06 -1.58 -14.33
C ARG A 123 -13.67 -2.06 -14.75
N ARG A 124 -12.65 -1.36 -14.27
CA ARG A 124 -11.23 -1.73 -14.41
C ARG A 124 -10.58 -1.73 -13.01
N PRO A 125 -11.05 -2.62 -12.09
CA PRO A 125 -10.62 -2.62 -10.71
C PRO A 125 -9.10 -2.76 -10.60
N ILE A 126 -8.46 -1.86 -9.82
CA ILE A 126 -6.99 -1.85 -9.64
C ILE A 126 -6.50 -3.19 -9.10
N VAL A 127 -7.25 -3.81 -8.17
CA VAL A 127 -6.90 -5.13 -7.64
C VAL A 127 -6.85 -6.17 -8.75
N GLY A 128 -7.78 -6.12 -9.71
CA GLY A 128 -7.78 -7.02 -10.87
C GLY A 128 -6.57 -6.78 -11.78
N LEU A 129 -6.25 -5.52 -12.09
CA LEU A 129 -5.06 -5.18 -12.88
C LEU A 129 -3.77 -5.67 -12.20
N LEU A 130 -3.65 -5.45 -10.89
CA LEU A 130 -2.49 -5.87 -10.12
C LEU A 130 -2.38 -7.39 -10.04
N TRP A 131 -3.50 -8.08 -9.82
CA TRP A 131 -3.52 -9.54 -9.72
C TRP A 131 -3.14 -10.20 -11.04
N GLU A 132 -3.77 -9.77 -12.14
CA GLU A 132 -3.47 -10.31 -13.47
C GLU A 132 -2.04 -10.00 -13.93
N PHE A 133 -1.44 -8.92 -13.42
CA PHE A 133 -0.03 -8.64 -13.64
C PHE A 133 0.88 -9.62 -12.88
N LEU A 134 0.53 -9.97 -11.63
CA LEU A 134 1.32 -10.89 -10.78
C LEU A 134 1.11 -12.35 -11.19
N GLU A 135 -0.13 -12.73 -11.46
CA GLU A 135 -0.55 -14.10 -11.76
C GLU A 135 -1.64 -14.10 -12.84
N PRO A 136 -1.27 -14.13 -14.11
CA PRO A 136 -2.23 -14.13 -15.21
C PRO A 136 -3.22 -15.31 -15.11
N THR A 137 -4.49 -15.03 -15.42
CA THR A 137 -5.51 -16.07 -15.46
C THR A 137 -5.28 -16.99 -16.66
N PRO A 138 -5.26 -18.33 -16.52
CA PRO A 138 -5.15 -19.27 -17.63
C PRO A 138 -6.24 -19.01 -18.70
N GLY A 139 -5.87 -19.01 -19.97
CA GLY A 139 -6.78 -18.69 -21.08
C GLY A 139 -7.22 -17.22 -21.13
N ALA A 140 -6.45 -16.29 -20.57
CA ALA A 140 -6.73 -14.85 -20.65
C ALA A 140 -6.51 -14.30 -22.07
N ASP A 141 -5.76 -14.99 -22.90
CA ASP A 141 -5.54 -14.62 -24.32
C ASP A 141 -6.82 -14.81 -25.14
N ASP A 142 -7.63 -15.83 -24.84
CA ASP A 142 -8.90 -16.11 -25.51
C ASP A 142 -10.04 -15.23 -24.97
N VAL A 143 -10.19 -15.17 -23.65
CA VAL A 143 -11.23 -14.37 -22.97
C VAL A 143 -10.62 -13.53 -21.87
N PRO A 144 -10.53 -12.20 -22.04
CA PRO A 144 -9.97 -11.31 -21.03
C PRO A 144 -10.74 -11.40 -19.69
N TRP A 145 -10.00 -11.33 -18.57
CA TRP A 145 -10.54 -11.45 -17.21
C TRP A 145 -11.70 -10.49 -16.92
N TYR A 146 -11.68 -9.28 -17.50
CA TYR A 146 -12.74 -8.27 -17.31
C TYR A 146 -14.06 -8.64 -18.03
N ARG A 147 -14.07 -9.62 -18.91
CA ARG A 147 -15.28 -10.22 -19.49
C ARG A 147 -15.81 -11.42 -18.71
N ARG A 148 -15.00 -11.99 -17.81
CA ARG A 148 -15.41 -13.10 -16.92
C ARG A 148 -16.11 -12.54 -15.69
N ARG A 149 -17.44 -12.56 -15.66
CA ARG A 149 -18.28 -11.95 -14.61
C ARG A 149 -17.89 -12.36 -13.19
N VAL A 150 -17.47 -13.59 -12.98
CA VAL A 150 -17.06 -14.12 -11.65
C VAL A 150 -15.79 -13.42 -11.17
N LEU A 151 -14.77 -13.33 -12.00
CA LEU A 151 -13.52 -12.66 -11.68
C LEU A 151 -13.71 -11.15 -11.51
N LEU A 152 -14.46 -10.53 -12.43
CA LEU A 152 -14.73 -9.09 -12.35
C LEU A 152 -15.40 -8.73 -11.02
N ARG A 153 -16.42 -9.48 -10.61
CA ARG A 153 -17.09 -9.27 -9.31
C ARG A 153 -16.16 -9.44 -8.12
N ALA A 154 -15.27 -10.45 -8.14
CA ALA A 154 -14.31 -10.67 -7.07
C ALA A 154 -13.31 -9.52 -6.97
N TYR A 155 -12.81 -9.04 -8.10
CA TYR A 155 -11.90 -7.90 -8.17
C TYR A 155 -12.59 -6.58 -7.79
N ASP A 156 -13.85 -6.36 -8.19
CA ASP A 156 -14.64 -5.20 -7.78
C ASP A 156 -14.83 -5.18 -6.26
N ILE A 157 -15.23 -6.30 -5.65
CA ILE A 157 -15.43 -6.39 -4.19
C ILE A 157 -14.11 -6.13 -3.45
N ALA A 158 -13.01 -6.71 -3.89
CA ALA A 158 -11.70 -6.49 -3.28
C ALA A 158 -11.26 -5.01 -3.41
N THR A 159 -11.52 -4.39 -4.57
CA THR A 159 -11.21 -2.97 -4.82
C THR A 159 -12.09 -2.05 -3.98
N LEU A 160 -13.39 -2.34 -3.86
CA LEU A 160 -14.31 -1.59 -3.00
C LEU A 160 -13.94 -1.74 -1.52
N ALA A 161 -13.54 -2.92 -1.06
CA ALA A 161 -13.05 -3.12 0.31
C ALA A 161 -11.83 -2.23 0.58
N ALA A 162 -10.86 -2.17 -0.35
CA ALA A 162 -9.72 -1.26 -0.24
C ALA A 162 -10.16 0.22 -0.23
N THR A 163 -11.13 0.60 -1.08
CA THR A 163 -11.71 1.95 -1.11
C THR A 163 -12.28 2.33 0.26
N VAL A 164 -13.09 1.45 0.86
CA VAL A 164 -13.71 1.68 2.18
C VAL A 164 -12.64 1.82 3.26
N VAL A 165 -11.60 1.00 3.24
CA VAL A 165 -10.48 1.06 4.18
C VAL A 165 -9.75 2.40 4.08
N PHE A 166 -9.39 2.86 2.88
CA PHE A 166 -8.72 4.14 2.70
C PHE A 166 -9.62 5.32 3.06
N LEU A 167 -10.90 5.26 2.72
CA LEU A 167 -11.88 6.30 3.05
C LEU A 167 -12.08 6.40 4.57
N ALA A 168 -12.34 5.28 5.25
CA ALA A 168 -12.51 5.23 6.70
C ALA A 168 -11.26 5.78 7.42
N ARG A 169 -10.07 5.36 6.99
CA ARG A 169 -8.80 5.88 7.51
C ARG A 169 -8.68 7.39 7.32
N GLY A 170 -8.96 7.90 6.11
CA GLY A 170 -8.91 9.32 5.80
C GLY A 170 -9.88 10.12 6.67
N LEU A 171 -11.12 9.66 6.83
CA LEU A 171 -12.14 10.31 7.65
C LEU A 171 -11.76 10.32 9.14
N VAL A 172 -11.37 9.18 9.71
CA VAL A 172 -10.96 9.12 11.12
C VAL A 172 -9.76 10.03 11.39
N GLN A 173 -8.75 9.99 10.52
CA GLN A 173 -7.58 10.86 10.70
C GLN A 173 -7.92 12.33 10.50
N LEU A 174 -8.84 12.68 9.59
CA LEU A 174 -9.29 14.05 9.38
C LEU A 174 -10.05 14.59 10.60
N THR A 175 -10.95 13.81 11.19
CA THR A 175 -11.67 14.22 12.42
C THR A 175 -10.72 14.44 13.59
N LEU A 176 -9.77 13.53 13.80
CA LEU A 176 -8.75 13.67 14.83
C LEU A 176 -7.83 14.89 14.57
N TYR A 177 -7.54 15.17 13.31
CA TYR A 177 -6.80 16.36 12.91
C TYR A 177 -7.54 17.66 13.25
N GLN A 178 -8.85 17.72 12.97
CA GLN A 178 -9.68 18.90 13.24
C GLN A 178 -9.79 19.20 14.74
N HIS A 179 -9.78 18.15 15.58
CA HIS A 179 -9.87 18.28 17.05
C HIS A 179 -8.49 18.39 17.73
N ASP A 180 -7.41 18.53 16.98
CA ASP A 180 -6.02 18.69 17.49
C ASP A 180 -5.52 17.53 18.37
N HIS A 181 -6.06 16.34 18.18
CA HIS A 181 -5.67 15.14 18.95
C HIS A 181 -4.43 14.46 18.35
N THR A 182 -3.26 15.10 18.44
CA THR A 182 -2.01 14.62 17.80
C THR A 182 -1.60 13.21 18.27
N GLY A 183 -1.77 12.90 19.56
CA GLY A 183 -1.48 11.56 20.09
C GLY A 183 -2.39 10.49 19.50
N TRP A 184 -3.69 10.74 19.41
CA TRP A 184 -4.66 9.83 18.79
C TRP A 184 -4.47 9.71 17.29
N LEU A 185 -3.99 10.75 16.60
CA LEU A 185 -3.59 10.68 15.19
C LEU A 185 -2.48 9.66 14.97
N ALA A 186 -1.48 9.62 15.86
CA ALA A 186 -0.40 8.63 15.77
C ALA A 186 -0.92 7.22 16.01
N VAL A 187 -1.76 7.01 17.03
CA VAL A 187 -2.40 5.72 17.31
C VAL A 187 -3.25 5.27 16.11
N ALA A 188 -4.11 6.14 15.60
CA ALA A 188 -4.94 5.86 14.43
C ALA A 188 -4.09 5.53 13.19
N ARG A 189 -2.97 6.24 12.98
CA ARG A 189 -2.07 5.98 11.86
C ARG A 189 -1.46 4.59 11.91
N ILE A 190 -1.07 4.12 13.09
CA ILE A 190 -0.46 2.81 13.28
C ILE A 190 -1.52 1.70 13.24
N SER A 191 -2.60 1.84 14.02
CA SER A 191 -3.65 0.82 14.15
C SER A 191 -4.46 0.64 12.85
N MET A 192 -4.80 1.75 12.19
CA MET A 192 -5.51 1.72 10.90
C MET A 192 -4.56 1.61 9.68
N GLY A 193 -3.24 1.62 9.91
CA GLY A 193 -2.26 1.37 8.86
C GLY A 193 -2.10 -0.13 8.62
N TYR A 194 -1.14 -0.73 9.31
CA TYR A 194 -0.71 -2.09 9.03
C TYR A 194 -1.77 -3.17 9.29
N PRO A 195 -2.46 -3.20 10.45
CA PRO A 195 -3.45 -4.25 10.70
C PRO A 195 -4.60 -4.22 9.70
N LEU A 196 -5.10 -3.02 9.39
CA LEU A 196 -6.23 -2.85 8.48
C LEU A 196 -5.83 -3.16 7.02
N TYR A 197 -4.61 -2.81 6.62
CA TYR A 197 -4.11 -3.18 5.29
C TYR A 197 -3.90 -4.69 5.15
N ILE A 198 -3.34 -5.35 6.15
CA ILE A 198 -3.19 -6.81 6.16
C ILE A 198 -4.57 -7.47 6.06
N ALA A 199 -5.55 -7.00 6.83
CA ALA A 199 -6.91 -7.53 6.76
C ALA A 199 -7.55 -7.32 5.36
N ALA A 200 -7.39 -6.13 4.76
CA ALA A 200 -7.91 -5.84 3.43
C ALA A 200 -7.23 -6.71 2.34
N VAL A 201 -5.91 -6.87 2.41
CA VAL A 201 -5.15 -7.72 1.48
C VAL A 201 -5.54 -9.19 1.66
N ALA A 202 -5.64 -9.69 2.90
CA ALA A 202 -6.06 -11.05 3.19
C ALA A 202 -7.49 -11.33 2.69
N PHE A 203 -8.41 -10.39 2.90
CA PHE A 203 -9.77 -10.47 2.38
C PHE A 203 -9.79 -10.48 0.85
N GLY A 204 -9.05 -9.57 0.20
CA GLY A 204 -8.92 -9.54 -1.26
C GLY A 204 -8.33 -10.83 -1.82
N PHE A 205 -7.28 -11.34 -1.19
CA PHE A 205 -6.66 -12.62 -1.55
C PHE A 205 -7.67 -13.78 -1.42
N TRP A 206 -8.40 -13.83 -0.32
CA TRP A 206 -9.39 -14.88 -0.07
C TRP A 206 -10.50 -14.88 -1.11
N ILE A 207 -11.09 -13.72 -1.42
CA ILE A 207 -12.22 -13.63 -2.36
C ILE A 207 -11.78 -13.93 -3.80
N VAL A 208 -10.60 -13.46 -4.20
CA VAL A 208 -10.05 -13.68 -5.54
C VAL A 208 -9.66 -15.15 -5.73
N THR A 209 -8.96 -15.75 -4.79
CA THR A 209 -8.58 -17.18 -4.87
C THR A 209 -9.79 -18.09 -4.89
N ARG A 210 -10.85 -17.76 -4.12
CA ARG A 210 -12.12 -18.49 -4.16
C ARG A 210 -12.77 -18.42 -5.55
N ALA A 211 -12.82 -17.22 -6.15
CA ALA A 211 -13.38 -17.02 -7.48
C ALA A 211 -12.57 -17.75 -8.56
N ARG A 212 -11.24 -17.79 -8.45
CA ARG A 212 -10.38 -18.50 -9.40
C ARG A 212 -10.52 -20.02 -9.29
N ARG A 213 -10.64 -20.55 -8.08
CA ARG A 213 -10.90 -21.98 -7.86
C ARG A 213 -12.22 -22.45 -8.45
N SER A 214 -13.28 -21.63 -8.37
CA SER A 214 -14.57 -21.97 -8.98
C SER A 214 -14.54 -22.02 -10.51
N LEU A 215 -13.57 -21.37 -11.15
CA LEU A 215 -13.37 -21.44 -12.61
C LEU A 215 -12.47 -22.61 -13.02
N ALA A 216 -11.65 -23.12 -12.12
CA ALA A 216 -10.75 -24.24 -12.36
C ALA A 216 -11.41 -25.60 -12.05
N ALA A 217 -12.56 -25.63 -11.35
CA ALA A 217 -13.30 -26.87 -11.10
C ALA A 217 -13.86 -27.41 -12.43
N PRO A 218 -13.62 -28.69 -12.79
CA PRO A 218 -14.23 -29.31 -13.95
C PRO A 218 -15.76 -29.21 -13.82
N ALA A 219 -16.45 -28.89 -14.91
CA ALA A 219 -17.91 -29.06 -14.95
C ALA A 219 -18.18 -30.55 -14.68
N GLU A 220 -18.84 -30.87 -13.54
CA GLU A 220 -19.36 -32.22 -13.32
C GLU A 220 -20.35 -32.48 -14.47
N GLU A 221 -20.01 -33.44 -15.33
CA GLU A 221 -20.94 -33.92 -16.36
C GLU A 221 -22.16 -34.49 -15.64
N PRO A 222 -23.39 -34.04 -15.95
CA PRO A 222 -24.58 -34.64 -15.39
C PRO A 222 -24.71 -36.06 -15.96
N SER A 223 -24.60 -37.05 -15.05
CA SER A 223 -24.85 -38.46 -15.30
C SER A 223 -26.32 -38.72 -15.62
#